data_ed77354735e95ac76fb23dc7837f3ebb
#
_entry.id   ed77354735e95ac76fb23dc7837f3ebb
#
_cell.length_a   1.000
_cell.length_b   1.000
_cell.length_c   1.000
_cell.angle_alpha   90.00
_cell.angle_beta   90.00
_cell.angle_gamma   90.00
#
_symmetry.space_group_name_H-M   'P 1'
#
loop_
_entity.id
_entity.type
_entity.pdbx_description
1 polymer ?
#
loop_
_entity_poly.entity_id
_entity_poly.type
_entity_poly.pdbx_seq_one_letter_code
_entity_poly.pdbx_strand_id
1 'polypeptide(L)'
;MKHCLRFSLFIFALSASAVLHADTDAEVNARKDALELAGAFANDGFMIRDGYSCGMLKPHDHALIAVNLYAGNQYWFSVGTVEPLRKVAVSLYDETGKQMTTENFSNGDKAAAGFAPENSGQYFVSVDSVEDQEGTFCLVYSYK
;
A
#
# COMPACT_ATOMS: atom_id res chain seq x y z
N MET A 1 -65.95 2.00 -28.49
CA MET A 1 -64.56 2.07 -28.91
C MET A 1 -63.72 2.10 -27.65
N LYS A 2 -63.06 0.99 -27.29
CA LYS A 2 -62.25 0.86 -26.08
C LYS A 2 -60.79 0.77 -26.53
N HIS A 3 -60.01 1.84 -26.32
CA HIS A 3 -58.57 1.84 -26.58
C HIS A 3 -57.82 1.31 -25.34
N CYS A 4 -57.31 0.09 -25.44
CA CYS A 4 -56.39 -0.49 -24.47
C CYS A 4 -54.99 0.07 -24.73
N LEU A 5 -54.54 0.93 -23.82
CA LEU A 5 -53.15 1.44 -23.80
C LEU A 5 -52.26 0.40 -23.12
N ARG A 6 -51.45 -0.31 -23.91
CA ARG A 6 -50.42 -1.23 -23.39
C ARG A 6 -49.21 -0.44 -22.99
N PHE A 7 -48.98 -0.29 -21.69
CA PHE A 7 -47.74 0.23 -21.09
C PHE A 7 -46.69 -0.89 -21.12
N SER A 8 -45.72 -0.78 -22.01
CA SER A 8 -44.59 -1.69 -22.08
C SER A 8 -43.51 -1.18 -21.11
N LEU A 9 -43.37 -1.88 -19.99
CA LEU A 9 -42.32 -1.56 -18.97
C LEU A 9 -40.99 -2.13 -19.43
N PHE A 10 -40.11 -1.29 -19.96
CA PHE A 10 -38.71 -1.63 -20.27
C PHE A 10 -37.91 -1.63 -18.98
N ILE A 11 -37.65 -2.83 -18.44
CA ILE A 11 -36.70 -3.01 -17.34
C ILE A 11 -35.27 -2.96 -17.92
N PHE A 12 -34.60 -1.87 -17.74
CA PHE A 12 -33.16 -1.72 -18.03
C PHE A 12 -32.38 -2.39 -16.91
N ALA A 13 -31.93 -3.62 -17.13
CA ALA A 13 -31.02 -4.30 -16.22
C ALA A 13 -29.64 -3.70 -16.38
N LEU A 14 -29.24 -2.82 -15.45
CA LEU A 14 -27.89 -2.28 -15.34
C LEU A 14 -26.99 -3.36 -14.76
N SER A 15 -26.34 -4.15 -15.62
CA SER A 15 -25.29 -5.09 -15.21
C SER A 15 -24.03 -4.31 -14.83
N ALA A 16 -23.82 -4.07 -13.55
CA ALA A 16 -22.55 -3.59 -13.02
C ALA A 16 -21.52 -4.72 -13.18
N SER A 17 -20.70 -4.64 -14.22
CA SER A 17 -19.53 -5.50 -14.38
C SER A 17 -18.49 -5.09 -13.31
N ALA A 18 -18.37 -5.85 -12.24
CA ALA A 18 -17.24 -5.75 -11.32
C ALA A 18 -15.98 -6.16 -12.09
N VAL A 19 -15.14 -5.19 -12.42
CA VAL A 19 -13.81 -5.46 -12.99
C VAL A 19 -12.94 -5.99 -11.85
N LEU A 20 -12.79 -7.30 -11.77
CA LEU A 20 -11.80 -7.94 -10.91
C LEU A 20 -10.43 -7.61 -11.51
N HIS A 21 -9.70 -6.69 -10.90
CA HIS A 21 -8.29 -6.47 -11.23
C HIS A 21 -7.49 -7.64 -10.63
N ALA A 22 -6.96 -8.51 -11.48
CA ALA A 22 -5.95 -9.48 -11.07
C ALA A 22 -4.63 -8.74 -10.89
N ASP A 23 -3.86 -9.09 -9.84
CA ASP A 23 -2.52 -8.57 -9.64
C ASP A 23 -1.64 -8.90 -10.86
N THR A 24 -0.79 -7.96 -11.25
CA THR A 24 0.23 -8.20 -12.26
C THR A 24 1.36 -9.05 -11.70
N ASP A 25 2.15 -9.71 -12.55
CA ASP A 25 3.33 -10.47 -12.11
C ASP A 25 4.33 -9.57 -11.36
N ALA A 26 4.44 -8.30 -11.76
CA ALA A 26 5.28 -7.32 -11.07
C ALA A 26 4.79 -7.03 -9.65
N GLU A 27 3.48 -6.85 -9.46
CA GLU A 27 2.87 -6.66 -8.13
C GLU A 27 3.03 -7.90 -7.25
N VAL A 28 2.86 -9.09 -7.81
CA VAL A 28 3.07 -10.36 -7.08
C VAL A 28 4.51 -10.47 -6.59
N ASN A 29 5.49 -10.15 -7.45
CA ASN A 29 6.91 -10.21 -7.08
C ASN A 29 7.28 -9.13 -6.06
N ALA A 30 6.86 -7.88 -6.26
CA ALA A 30 7.09 -6.79 -5.31
C ALA A 30 6.48 -7.10 -3.93
N ARG A 31 5.27 -7.67 -3.91
CA ARG A 31 4.60 -8.11 -2.68
C ARG A 31 5.35 -9.24 -1.99
N LYS A 32 5.86 -10.21 -2.75
CA LYS A 32 6.68 -11.30 -2.20
C LYS A 32 7.89 -10.74 -1.47
N ASP A 33 8.59 -9.78 -2.06
CA ASP A 33 9.76 -9.15 -1.45
C ASP A 33 9.40 -8.33 -0.21
N ALA A 34 8.27 -7.61 -0.23
CA ALA A 34 7.75 -6.91 0.93
C ALA A 34 7.39 -7.87 2.09
N LEU A 35 6.75 -9.01 1.77
CA LEU A 35 6.39 -10.04 2.74
C LEU A 35 7.62 -10.75 3.33
N GLU A 36 8.64 -11.01 2.51
CA GLU A 36 9.91 -11.58 2.97
C GLU A 36 10.59 -10.66 3.98
N LEU A 37 10.63 -9.36 3.69
CA LEU A 37 11.17 -8.36 4.61
C LEU A 37 10.33 -8.27 5.90
N ALA A 38 9.00 -8.19 5.79
CA ALA A 38 8.11 -8.15 6.95
C ALA A 38 8.24 -9.42 7.81
N GLY A 39 8.46 -10.59 7.18
CA GLY A 39 8.70 -11.86 7.85
C GLY A 39 9.97 -11.86 8.72
N ALA A 40 10.99 -11.08 8.37
CA ALA A 40 12.18 -10.94 9.17
C ALA A 40 11.89 -10.33 10.56
N PHE A 41 10.88 -9.47 10.68
CA PHE A 41 10.45 -8.87 11.94
C PHE A 41 9.55 -9.79 12.79
N ALA A 42 9.06 -10.89 12.23
CA ALA A 42 8.20 -11.83 12.97
C ALA A 42 8.91 -12.45 14.18
N ASN A 43 10.22 -12.61 14.14
CA ASN A 43 11.02 -13.10 15.27
C ASN A 43 11.02 -12.13 16.46
N ASP A 44 10.74 -10.86 16.22
CA ASP A 44 10.63 -9.81 17.24
C ASP A 44 9.18 -9.62 17.73
N GLY A 45 8.28 -10.54 17.36
CA GLY A 45 6.89 -10.56 17.76
C GLY A 45 5.93 -9.74 16.90
N PHE A 46 6.38 -9.23 15.76
CA PHE A 46 5.51 -8.52 14.82
C PHE A 46 4.62 -9.47 14.03
N MET A 47 3.34 -9.13 13.92
CA MET A 47 2.37 -9.84 13.10
C MET A 47 2.07 -9.03 11.84
N ILE A 48 2.12 -9.69 10.68
CA ILE A 48 1.76 -9.04 9.41
C ILE A 48 0.25 -8.80 9.41
N ARG A 49 -0.14 -7.57 9.12
CA ARG A 49 -1.56 -7.23 8.95
C ARG A 49 -2.05 -7.68 7.58
N ASP A 50 -3.28 -8.16 7.53
CA ASP A 50 -3.94 -8.49 6.27
C ASP A 50 -4.07 -7.25 5.37
N GLY A 51 -3.80 -7.45 4.10
CA GLY A 51 -3.83 -6.42 3.08
C GLY A 51 -2.44 -5.92 2.67
N TYR A 52 -2.42 -5.26 1.54
CA TYR A 52 -1.23 -4.68 0.94
C TYR A 52 -1.64 -3.51 0.04
N SER A 53 -0.67 -2.65 -0.28
CA SER A 53 -0.85 -1.57 -1.23
C SER A 53 0.25 -1.65 -2.28
N CYS A 54 -0.12 -1.86 -3.54
CA CYS A 54 0.81 -1.88 -4.66
C CYS A 54 0.52 -0.73 -5.61
N GLY A 55 1.53 -0.32 -6.34
CA GLY A 55 1.41 0.71 -7.36
C GLY A 55 2.68 0.85 -8.17
N MET A 56 2.65 1.81 -9.10
CA MET A 56 3.80 2.16 -9.92
C MET A 56 4.32 3.54 -9.52
N LEU A 57 5.62 3.63 -9.32
CA LEU A 57 6.33 4.89 -9.12
C LEU A 57 7.03 5.29 -10.40
N LYS A 58 6.92 6.56 -10.77
CA LYS A 58 7.75 7.21 -11.79
C LYS A 58 9.07 7.67 -11.18
N PRO A 59 10.07 8.04 -12.01
CA PRO A 59 11.31 8.56 -11.50
C PRO A 59 11.09 9.76 -10.57
N HIS A 60 11.73 9.75 -9.39
CA HIS A 60 11.62 10.79 -8.36
C HIS A 60 10.19 11.12 -7.89
N ASP A 61 9.26 10.18 -8.09
CA ASP A 61 7.88 10.29 -7.64
C ASP A 61 7.69 9.64 -6.26
N HIS A 62 6.55 9.86 -5.67
CA HIS A 62 6.16 9.25 -4.39
C HIS A 62 4.72 8.77 -4.43
N ALA A 63 4.44 7.74 -3.65
CA ALA A 63 3.10 7.26 -3.36
C ALA A 63 2.80 7.46 -1.88
N LEU A 64 1.63 8.04 -1.56
CA LEU A 64 1.14 8.22 -0.20
C LEU A 64 0.05 7.21 0.11
N ILE A 65 0.24 6.43 1.15
CA ILE A 65 -0.70 5.41 1.62
C ILE A 65 -1.20 5.82 3.02
N ALA A 66 -2.50 6.09 3.13
CA ALA A 66 -3.12 6.41 4.40
C ALA A 66 -3.25 5.15 5.26
N VAL A 67 -2.86 5.24 6.53
CA VAL A 67 -2.95 4.17 7.53
C VAL A 67 -3.50 4.71 8.83
N ASN A 68 -4.28 3.89 9.55
CA ASN A 68 -4.72 4.23 10.90
C ASN A 68 -3.84 3.47 11.90
N LEU A 69 -3.14 4.21 12.74
CA LEU A 69 -2.23 3.67 13.74
C LEU A 69 -2.74 3.94 15.15
N TYR A 70 -2.40 3.07 16.06
CA TYR A 70 -2.84 3.13 17.45
C TYR A 70 -1.65 3.32 18.39
N ALA A 71 -1.77 4.28 19.30
CA ALA A 71 -0.80 4.47 20.37
C ALA A 71 -0.66 3.19 21.20
N GLY A 72 0.57 2.88 21.60
CA GLY A 72 0.89 1.65 22.34
C GLY A 72 1.31 0.47 21.45
N ASN A 73 1.08 0.54 20.14
CA ASN A 73 1.60 -0.43 19.19
C ASN A 73 2.92 0.05 18.58
N GLN A 74 3.69 -0.90 18.08
CA GLN A 74 4.83 -0.66 17.21
C GLN A 74 4.53 -1.20 15.82
N TYR A 75 5.01 -0.52 14.79
CA TYR A 75 4.73 -0.84 13.39
C TYR A 75 6.02 -0.93 12.59
N TRP A 76 6.06 -1.85 11.60
CA TRP A 76 7.02 -1.86 10.51
C TRP A 76 6.30 -1.79 9.19
N PHE A 77 6.68 -0.83 8.35
CA PHE A 77 6.19 -0.66 7.00
C PHE A 77 7.25 -1.17 6.05
N SER A 78 6.98 -2.32 5.41
CA SER A 78 7.93 -3.03 4.57
C SER A 78 7.55 -2.88 3.11
N VAL A 79 8.49 -2.45 2.28
CA VAL A 79 8.31 -2.23 0.84
C VAL A 79 9.25 -3.13 0.06
N GLY A 80 8.70 -3.81 -0.93
CA GLY A 80 9.44 -4.51 -1.97
C GLY A 80 9.23 -3.85 -3.32
N THR A 81 10.23 -3.91 -4.19
CA THR A 81 10.17 -3.39 -5.55
C THR A 81 10.68 -4.42 -6.53
N VAL A 82 10.36 -4.24 -7.82
CA VAL A 82 10.91 -5.05 -8.90
C VAL A 82 11.66 -4.17 -9.89
N GLU A 83 12.65 -4.79 -10.54
CA GLU A 83 13.43 -4.11 -11.59
C GLU A 83 12.50 -3.48 -12.65
N PRO A 84 12.87 -2.29 -13.19
CA PRO A 84 14.14 -1.57 -12.99
C PRO A 84 14.23 -0.73 -11.71
N LEU A 85 13.12 -0.50 -10.97
CA LEU A 85 13.14 0.23 -9.70
C LEU A 85 13.81 -0.61 -8.61
N ARG A 86 14.96 -0.14 -8.09
CA ARG A 86 15.75 -0.86 -7.08
C ARG A 86 15.86 -0.16 -5.75
N LYS A 87 15.67 1.15 -5.74
CA LYS A 87 15.84 1.95 -4.52
C LYS A 87 14.62 2.81 -4.27
N VAL A 88 14.07 2.59 -3.09
CA VAL A 88 12.98 3.41 -2.55
C VAL A 88 13.35 3.83 -1.13
N ALA A 89 12.82 4.96 -0.71
CA ALA A 89 12.81 5.40 0.67
C ALA A 89 11.40 5.28 1.23
N VAL A 90 11.30 4.93 2.51
CA VAL A 90 10.02 4.86 3.22
C VAL A 90 10.03 5.91 4.31
N SER A 91 9.07 6.81 4.28
CA SER A 91 8.89 7.89 5.25
C SER A 91 7.48 7.88 5.81
N LEU A 92 7.29 8.46 6.97
CA LEU A 92 5.99 8.55 7.62
C LEU A 92 5.67 10.01 7.96
N TYR A 93 4.43 10.41 7.74
CA TYR A 93 3.91 11.74 8.05
C TYR A 93 2.65 11.63 8.89
N ASP A 94 2.45 12.59 9.77
CA ASP A 94 1.18 12.74 10.49
C ASP A 94 0.11 13.43 9.60
N GLU A 95 -1.10 13.58 10.14
CA GLU A 95 -2.22 14.21 9.44
C GLU A 95 -1.99 15.71 9.13
N THR A 96 -1.02 16.36 9.78
CA THR A 96 -0.63 17.75 9.52
C THR A 96 0.44 17.88 8.43
N GLY A 97 0.95 16.75 7.94
CA GLY A 97 2.05 16.70 6.97
C GLY A 97 3.45 16.82 7.59
N LYS A 98 3.54 16.69 8.93
CA LYS A 98 4.83 16.68 9.62
C LYS A 98 5.46 15.30 9.49
N GLN A 99 6.72 15.27 9.05
CA GLN A 99 7.48 14.02 8.99
C GLN A 99 7.81 13.50 10.39
N MET A 100 7.55 12.21 10.57
CA MET A 100 7.83 11.52 11.83
C MET A 100 9.25 10.93 11.80
N THR A 101 9.87 10.83 12.98
CA THR A 101 11.14 10.11 13.11
C THR A 101 10.88 8.62 13.11
N THR A 102 11.55 7.88 12.24
CA THR A 102 11.41 6.44 12.05
C THR A 102 12.76 5.74 12.14
N GLU A 103 12.73 4.46 12.53
CA GLU A 103 13.84 3.56 12.25
C GLU A 103 13.80 3.18 10.78
N ASN A 104 14.92 3.20 10.07
CA ASN A 104 14.96 2.91 8.65
C ASN A 104 15.86 1.71 8.36
N PHE A 105 15.37 0.85 7.47
CA PHE A 105 16.12 -0.26 6.89
C PHE A 105 16.09 -0.13 5.37
N SER A 106 17.20 -0.40 4.72
CA SER A 106 17.29 -0.45 3.25
C SER A 106 18.33 -1.48 2.83
N ASN A 107 17.94 -2.35 1.92
CA ASN A 107 18.80 -3.37 1.32
C ASN A 107 18.36 -3.68 -0.10
N GLY A 108 19.01 -3.04 -1.08
CA GLY A 108 18.70 -3.23 -2.49
C GLY A 108 17.27 -2.82 -2.84
N ASP A 109 16.48 -3.79 -3.28
CA ASP A 109 15.08 -3.68 -3.70
C ASP A 109 14.06 -3.67 -2.56
N LYS A 110 14.53 -3.65 -1.31
CA LYS A 110 13.71 -3.68 -0.10
C LYS A 110 14.02 -2.51 0.82
N ALA A 111 13.00 -1.89 1.36
CA ALA A 111 13.14 -0.85 2.36
C ALA A 111 12.01 -0.95 3.41
N ALA A 112 12.31 -0.55 4.63
CA ALA A 112 11.31 -0.50 5.68
C ALA A 112 11.51 0.71 6.61
N ALA A 113 10.40 1.12 7.24
CA ALA A 113 10.39 2.13 8.29
C ALA A 113 9.66 1.59 9.52
N GLY A 114 10.29 1.70 10.68
CA GLY A 114 9.73 1.34 11.98
C GLY A 114 9.24 2.57 12.72
N PHE A 115 8.07 2.49 13.33
CA PHE A 115 7.44 3.61 14.03
C PHE A 115 6.56 3.14 15.19
N ALA A 116 6.62 3.88 16.30
CA ALA A 116 5.73 3.71 17.44
C ALA A 116 4.98 5.03 17.68
N PRO A 117 3.69 5.14 17.33
CA PRO A 117 2.94 6.36 17.47
C PRO A 117 2.66 6.69 18.95
N GLU A 118 2.86 7.95 19.33
CA GLU A 118 2.46 8.45 20.65
C GLU A 118 0.95 8.73 20.72
N ASN A 119 0.34 9.04 19.57
CA ASN A 119 -1.07 9.32 19.44
C ASN A 119 -1.71 8.42 18.38
N SER A 120 -2.88 7.88 18.70
CA SER A 120 -3.71 7.16 17.73
C SER A 120 -4.27 8.15 16.71
N GLY A 121 -4.29 7.76 15.43
CA GLY A 121 -4.82 8.62 14.38
C GLY A 121 -4.43 8.15 12.99
N GLN A 122 -4.72 8.99 12.01
CA GLN A 122 -4.33 8.77 10.62
C GLN A 122 -2.91 9.28 10.39
N TYR A 123 -2.12 8.42 9.73
CA TYR A 123 -0.78 8.72 9.27
C TYR A 123 -0.68 8.40 7.78
N PHE A 124 0.38 8.88 7.15
CA PHE A 124 0.63 8.64 5.73
C PHE A 124 2.02 8.05 5.57
N VAL A 125 2.07 6.87 4.98
CA VAL A 125 3.33 6.24 4.56
C VAL A 125 3.65 6.73 3.17
N SER A 126 4.82 7.34 3.01
CA SER A 126 5.36 7.72 1.69
C SER A 126 6.36 6.67 1.23
N VAL A 127 6.16 6.20 0.02
CA VAL A 127 7.12 5.37 -0.70
C VAL A 127 7.70 6.22 -1.82
N ASP A 128 8.96 6.59 -1.70
CA ASP A 128 9.61 7.55 -2.59
C ASP A 128 10.60 6.84 -3.51
N SER A 129 10.48 7.04 -4.83
CA SER A 129 11.52 6.63 -5.78
C SER A 129 12.70 7.58 -5.69
N VAL A 130 13.87 7.05 -5.39
CA VAL A 130 15.13 7.83 -5.31
C VAL A 130 16.01 7.67 -6.54
N GLU A 131 15.50 7.03 -7.56
CA GLU A 131 16.20 6.73 -8.83
C GLU A 131 15.49 7.33 -10.04
N ASP A 132 16.21 7.36 -11.16
CA ASP A 132 15.69 7.78 -12.47
C ASP A 132 14.87 6.67 -13.19
N GLN A 133 14.51 5.63 -12.45
CA GLN A 133 13.78 4.48 -12.98
C GLN A 133 12.33 4.47 -12.45
N GLU A 134 11.41 4.06 -13.31
CA GLU A 134 10.05 3.73 -12.90
C GLU A 134 9.94 2.25 -12.56
N GLY A 135 8.98 1.87 -11.75
CA GLY A 135 8.70 0.47 -11.45
C GLY A 135 7.63 0.27 -10.41
N THR A 136 7.31 -1.00 -10.24
CA THR A 136 6.26 -1.43 -9.31
C THR A 136 6.83 -1.59 -7.91
N PHE A 137 6.06 -1.12 -6.93
CA PHE A 137 6.29 -1.37 -5.51
C PHE A 137 5.07 -2.04 -4.88
N CYS A 138 5.28 -2.74 -3.77
CA CYS A 138 4.23 -3.13 -2.84
C CYS A 138 4.66 -2.83 -1.40
N LEU A 139 3.69 -2.34 -0.62
CA LEU A 139 3.80 -2.08 0.80
C LEU A 139 2.95 -3.09 1.56
N VAL A 140 3.53 -3.71 2.56
CA VAL A 140 2.84 -4.42 3.63
C VAL A 140 3.27 -3.85 4.96
N TYR A 141 2.46 -3.99 6.01
CA TYR A 141 2.90 -3.60 7.34
C TYR A 141 2.54 -4.61 8.42
N SER A 142 3.36 -4.62 9.44
CA SER A 142 3.23 -5.48 10.62
C SER A 142 3.19 -4.64 11.87
N TYR A 143 2.67 -5.22 12.95
CA TYR A 143 2.50 -4.56 14.24
C TYR A 143 2.68 -5.52 15.42
N LYS A 144 2.98 -5.00 16.57
CA LYS A 144 2.96 -5.67 17.86
C LYS A 144 2.54 -4.71 18.96
#